data_9aa6e515e9a9a0197d5f8bc54e332b8d
#
_entry.id   9aa6e515e9a9a0197d5f8bc54e332b8d
#
_cell.length_a   1.000
_cell.length_b   1.000
_cell.length_c   1.000
_cell.angle_alpha   90.00
_cell.angle_beta   90.00
_cell.angle_gamma   90.00
#
_symmetry.space_group_name_H-M   'P 1'
#
loop_
_entity.id
_entity.type
_entity.pdbx_description
1 polymer ?
#
loop_
_entity_poly.entity_id
_entity_poly.type
_entity_poly.pdbx_seq_one_letter_code
_entity_poly.pdbx_strand_id
1 'polypeptide(L)'
;MRTLKLHFPDNALPTLDTFIKQTKEARVFRRAQAVRHVVQGQRLQTVSDALAFTYSALRKWVYRFAHQGVHGLVDRPRSGRPPKVTCALEQHLNRLVDQDPLQHGAIHSQWSCRELATVLAQQTGVHLGRESVRGVLKKRK
;
A
#
# COMPACT_ATOMS: atom_id res chain seq x y z
N MET A 1 -15.68 20.49 -25.70
CA MET A 1 -14.68 19.93 -24.77
C MET A 1 -14.43 20.93 -23.64
N ARG A 2 -14.66 20.51 -22.40
CA ARG A 2 -14.33 21.37 -21.27
C ARG A 2 -12.80 21.42 -21.12
N THR A 3 -12.21 22.55 -21.41
CA THR A 3 -10.79 22.83 -21.17
C THR A 3 -10.54 22.78 -19.66
N LEU A 4 -9.63 21.92 -19.24
CA LEU A 4 -9.25 21.84 -17.83
C LEU A 4 -8.48 23.12 -17.48
N LYS A 5 -9.14 24.08 -16.85
CA LYS A 5 -8.47 25.24 -16.28
C LYS A 5 -7.79 24.81 -14.96
N LEU A 6 -6.57 24.28 -15.08
CA LEU A 6 -5.72 23.99 -13.93
C LEU A 6 -4.80 25.18 -13.71
N HIS A 7 -4.76 25.63 -12.47
CA HIS A 7 -3.80 26.63 -12.03
C HIS A 7 -2.58 25.91 -11.44
N PHE A 8 -1.42 26.17 -12.00
CA PHE A 8 -0.16 25.66 -11.48
C PHE A 8 0.55 26.75 -10.68
N PRO A 9 1.25 26.40 -9.59
CA PRO A 9 2.06 27.38 -8.86
C PRO A 9 3.20 27.90 -9.74
N ASP A 10 3.63 29.14 -9.50
CA ASP A 10 4.68 29.80 -10.29
C ASP A 10 6.02 29.05 -10.28
N ASN A 11 6.29 28.29 -9.22
CA ASN A 11 7.48 27.45 -9.07
C ASN A 11 7.31 26.00 -9.55
N ALA A 12 6.25 25.70 -10.31
CA ALA A 12 5.94 24.33 -10.75
C ALA A 12 7.06 23.72 -11.62
N LEU A 13 7.59 24.47 -12.59
CA LEU A 13 8.67 23.98 -13.46
C LEU A 13 9.98 23.70 -12.70
N PRO A 14 10.54 24.64 -11.90
CA PRO A 14 11.73 24.35 -11.10
C PRO A 14 11.56 23.16 -10.16
N THR A 15 10.40 23.04 -9.53
CA THR A 15 10.07 21.93 -8.62
C THR A 15 10.06 20.59 -9.36
N LEU A 16 9.44 20.53 -10.54
CA LEU A 16 9.43 19.34 -11.38
C LEU A 16 10.83 18.97 -11.88
N ASP A 17 11.63 19.94 -12.30
CA ASP A 17 13.00 19.71 -12.76
C ASP A 17 13.89 19.12 -11.65
N THR A 18 13.78 19.64 -10.44
CA THR A 18 14.49 19.10 -9.27
C THR A 18 14.01 17.69 -8.94
N PHE A 19 12.70 17.49 -8.93
CA PHE A 19 12.10 16.18 -8.66
C PHE A 19 12.52 15.12 -9.69
N ILE A 20 12.53 15.45 -10.99
CA ILE A 20 12.95 14.57 -12.07
C ILE A 20 14.41 14.15 -11.88
N LYS A 21 15.30 15.07 -11.49
CA LYS A 21 16.72 14.77 -11.23
C LYS A 21 16.92 13.82 -10.04
N GLN A 22 16.08 13.91 -9.03
CA GLN A 22 16.19 13.12 -7.79
C GLN A 22 15.49 11.77 -7.87
N THR A 23 14.52 11.61 -8.78
CA THR A 23 13.69 10.41 -8.87
C THR A 23 14.45 9.25 -9.50
N LYS A 24 14.52 8.13 -8.79
CA LYS A 24 15.12 6.88 -9.26
C LYS A 24 14.13 5.93 -9.93
N GLU A 25 12.84 6.09 -9.65
CA GLU A 25 11.80 5.22 -10.18
C GLU A 25 11.39 5.63 -11.60
N ALA A 26 11.61 4.76 -12.57
CA ALA A 26 11.32 5.01 -13.98
C ALA A 26 9.87 5.42 -14.25
N ARG A 27 8.90 4.84 -13.53
CA ARG A 27 7.47 5.17 -13.68
C ARG A 27 7.17 6.59 -13.23
N VAL A 28 7.71 6.98 -12.08
CA VAL A 28 7.52 8.32 -11.49
C VAL A 28 8.21 9.36 -12.36
N PHE A 29 9.42 9.06 -12.83
CA PHE A 29 10.18 9.88 -13.77
C PHE A 29 9.39 10.17 -15.05
N ARG A 30 8.84 9.16 -15.72
CA ARG A 30 8.03 9.34 -16.93
C ARG A 30 6.77 10.17 -16.68
N ARG A 31 6.11 9.98 -15.54
CA ARG A 31 4.95 10.81 -15.15
C ARG A 31 5.34 12.26 -14.93
N ALA A 32 6.43 12.50 -14.23
CA ALA A 32 6.91 13.85 -13.98
C ALA A 32 7.31 14.57 -15.28
N GLN A 33 7.95 13.88 -16.21
CA GLN A 33 8.23 14.42 -17.54
C GLN A 33 6.95 14.79 -18.30
N ALA A 34 5.95 13.92 -18.30
CA ALA A 34 4.69 14.18 -18.97
C ALA A 34 3.96 15.41 -18.39
N VAL A 35 3.92 15.52 -17.06
CA VAL A 35 3.34 16.68 -16.37
C VAL A 35 4.13 17.95 -16.66
N ARG A 36 5.46 17.87 -16.72
CA ARG A 36 6.32 19.00 -17.07
C ARG A 36 5.96 19.61 -18.44
N HIS A 37 5.77 18.76 -19.45
CA HIS A 37 5.36 19.24 -20.79
C HIS A 37 4.01 19.95 -20.77
N VAL A 38 3.06 19.46 -19.97
CA VAL A 38 1.75 20.11 -19.81
C VAL A 38 1.89 21.45 -19.08
N VAL A 39 2.72 21.54 -18.04
CA VAL A 39 2.98 22.80 -17.32
C VAL A 39 3.68 23.82 -18.22
N GLN A 40 4.49 23.37 -19.19
CA GLN A 40 5.09 24.23 -20.23
C GLN A 40 4.09 24.75 -21.27
N GLY A 41 2.80 24.38 -21.18
CA GLY A 41 1.74 24.85 -22.04
C GLY A 41 1.39 23.91 -23.20
N GLN A 42 1.96 22.71 -23.27
CA GLN A 42 1.59 21.71 -24.26
C GLN A 42 0.22 21.10 -23.97
N ARG A 43 -0.53 20.80 -25.03
CA ARG A 43 -1.85 20.19 -24.91
C ARG A 43 -1.74 18.75 -24.37
N LEU A 44 -2.65 18.37 -23.48
CA LEU A 44 -2.73 17.01 -22.92
C LEU A 44 -2.73 15.91 -24.00
N GLN A 45 -3.49 16.11 -25.09
CA GLN A 45 -3.55 15.13 -26.18
C GLN A 45 -2.18 14.98 -26.86
N THR A 46 -1.52 16.08 -27.18
CA THR A 46 -0.19 16.07 -27.81
C THR A 46 0.84 15.34 -26.94
N VAL A 47 0.85 15.62 -25.64
CA VAL A 47 1.78 14.97 -24.70
C VAL A 47 1.45 13.49 -24.53
N SER A 48 0.16 13.12 -24.43
CA SER A 48 -0.23 11.72 -24.30
C SER A 48 0.17 10.90 -25.54
N ASP A 49 0.00 11.43 -26.72
CA ASP A 49 0.37 10.76 -27.97
C ASP A 49 1.90 10.64 -28.11
N ALA A 50 2.63 11.71 -27.80
CA ALA A 50 4.09 11.74 -27.89
C ALA A 50 4.78 10.79 -26.90
N LEU A 51 4.26 10.65 -25.70
CA LEU A 51 4.85 9.82 -24.63
C LEU A 51 4.17 8.46 -24.45
N ALA A 52 3.24 8.12 -25.32
CA ALA A 52 2.49 6.85 -25.30
C ALA A 52 1.76 6.58 -23.97
N PHE A 53 1.09 7.60 -23.44
CA PHE A 53 0.20 7.50 -22.29
C PHE A 53 -1.26 7.66 -22.73
N THR A 54 -2.18 7.11 -21.95
CA THR A 54 -3.61 7.41 -22.16
C THR A 54 -3.91 8.83 -21.68
N TYR A 55 -4.78 9.53 -22.42
CA TYR A 55 -5.23 10.86 -22.05
C TYR A 55 -5.78 10.92 -20.62
N SER A 56 -6.57 9.92 -20.22
CA SER A 56 -7.16 9.85 -18.89
C SER A 56 -6.12 9.69 -17.78
N ALA A 57 -5.05 8.92 -18.01
CA ALA A 57 -3.95 8.77 -17.06
C ALA A 57 -3.19 10.09 -16.88
N LEU A 58 -2.80 10.71 -17.98
CA LEU A 58 -2.11 12.01 -17.96
C LEU A 58 -2.95 13.09 -17.26
N ARG A 59 -4.24 13.16 -17.57
CA ARG A 59 -5.16 14.09 -16.91
C ARG A 59 -5.20 13.90 -15.39
N LYS A 60 -5.22 12.65 -14.92
CA LYS A 60 -5.19 12.34 -13.48
C LYS A 60 -3.89 12.81 -12.83
N TRP A 61 -2.74 12.60 -13.49
CA TRP A 61 -1.45 13.02 -12.94
C TRP A 61 -1.32 14.54 -12.89
N VAL A 62 -1.75 15.24 -13.92
CA VAL A 62 -1.75 16.70 -13.95
C VAL A 62 -2.66 17.26 -12.85
N TYR A 63 -3.85 16.68 -12.66
CA TYR A 63 -4.75 17.05 -11.57
C TYR A 63 -4.13 16.82 -10.19
N ARG A 64 -3.52 15.65 -9.97
CA ARG A 64 -2.84 15.35 -8.70
C ARG A 64 -1.66 16.30 -8.44
N PHE A 65 -0.90 16.61 -9.46
CA PHE A 65 0.20 17.58 -9.34
C PHE A 65 -0.31 18.98 -8.98
N ALA A 66 -1.37 19.45 -9.60
CA ALA A 66 -1.97 20.75 -9.30
C ALA A 66 -2.45 20.86 -7.84
N HIS A 67 -2.95 19.79 -7.26
CA HIS A 67 -3.47 19.76 -5.88
C HIS A 67 -2.49 19.30 -4.81
N GLN A 68 -1.56 18.43 -5.12
CA GLN A 68 -0.66 17.76 -4.17
C GLN A 68 0.83 17.98 -4.47
N GLY A 69 1.15 18.71 -5.54
CA GLY A 69 2.53 18.89 -5.97
C GLY A 69 3.17 17.59 -6.45
N VAL A 70 4.48 17.50 -6.33
CA VAL A 70 5.27 16.33 -6.76
C VAL A 70 4.91 15.03 -6.01
N HIS A 71 4.41 15.12 -4.78
CA HIS A 71 3.93 13.98 -4.02
C HIS A 71 2.73 13.27 -4.67
N GLY A 72 1.94 13.98 -5.45
CA GLY A 72 0.84 13.42 -6.23
C GLY A 72 1.27 12.49 -7.37
N LEU A 73 2.53 12.57 -7.79
CA LEU A 73 3.12 11.75 -8.86
C LEU A 73 3.70 10.43 -8.38
N VAL A 74 3.98 10.31 -7.08
CA VAL A 74 4.51 9.10 -6.46
C VAL A 74 3.41 8.06 -6.32
N ASP A 75 3.76 6.78 -6.48
CA ASP A 75 2.82 5.69 -6.28
C ASP A 75 2.42 5.59 -4.79
N ARG A 76 1.11 5.55 -4.55
CA ARG A 76 0.61 5.28 -3.20
C ARG A 76 0.75 3.79 -2.89
N PRO A 77 1.14 3.45 -1.65
CA PRO A 77 1.16 2.06 -1.24
C PRO A 77 -0.25 1.46 -1.40
N ARG A 78 -0.31 0.27 -1.99
CA ARG A 78 -1.56 -0.47 -2.11
C ARG A 78 -1.83 -1.17 -0.79
N SER A 79 -3.05 -1.07 -0.27
CA SER A 79 -3.44 -1.73 0.99
C SER A 79 -3.31 -3.25 0.95
N GLY A 80 -3.37 -3.85 -0.25
CA GLY A 80 -3.31 -5.29 -0.41
C GLY A 80 -4.47 -6.02 0.27
N ARG A 81 -4.30 -7.32 0.45
CA ARG A 81 -5.26 -8.14 1.20
C ARG A 81 -5.10 -7.85 2.70
N PRO A 82 -6.18 -7.58 3.43
CA PRO A 82 -6.10 -7.41 4.87
C PRO A 82 -5.44 -8.61 5.54
N PRO A 83 -4.52 -8.41 6.50
CA PRO A 83 -3.91 -9.50 7.23
C PRO A 83 -4.96 -10.25 8.05
N LYS A 84 -4.91 -11.58 8.04
CA LYS A 84 -5.75 -12.41 8.91
C LYS A 84 -5.34 -12.27 10.39
N VAL A 85 -4.06 -12.06 10.62
CA VAL A 85 -3.51 -11.88 11.97
C VAL A 85 -3.56 -10.41 12.33
N THR A 86 -4.51 -10.06 13.18
CA THR A 86 -4.66 -8.72 13.76
C THR A 86 -3.95 -8.65 15.11
N CYS A 87 -3.69 -7.44 15.60
CA CYS A 87 -3.11 -7.24 16.93
C CYS A 87 -3.96 -7.90 18.04
N ALA A 88 -5.28 -7.81 17.94
CA ALA A 88 -6.19 -8.46 18.88
C ALA A 88 -6.06 -9.99 18.85
N LEU A 89 -5.89 -10.57 17.66
CA LEU A 89 -5.71 -12.02 17.50
C LEU A 89 -4.35 -12.48 18.05
N GLU A 90 -3.28 -11.70 17.83
CA GLU A 90 -1.96 -11.96 18.43
C GLU A 90 -2.01 -11.96 19.96
N GLN A 91 -2.68 -10.97 20.54
CA GLN A 91 -2.86 -10.90 21.99
C GLN A 91 -3.70 -12.06 22.52
N HIS A 92 -4.73 -12.48 21.80
CA HIS A 92 -5.55 -13.62 22.16
C HIS A 92 -4.74 -14.92 22.14
N LEU A 93 -3.96 -15.14 21.08
CA LEU A 93 -3.07 -16.29 20.96
C LEU A 93 -2.01 -16.31 22.07
N ASN A 94 -1.41 -15.19 22.40
CA ASN A 94 -0.43 -15.06 23.46
C ASN A 94 -1.02 -15.43 24.84
N ARG A 95 -2.26 -14.99 25.11
CA ARG A 95 -2.97 -15.38 26.35
C ARG A 95 -3.31 -16.87 26.38
N LEU A 96 -3.69 -17.44 25.22
CA LEU A 96 -4.03 -18.85 25.11
C LEU A 96 -2.82 -19.74 25.40
N VAL A 97 -1.64 -19.37 24.92
CA VAL A 97 -0.38 -20.13 25.19
C VAL A 97 -0.04 -20.21 26.68
N ASP A 98 -0.41 -19.19 27.44
CA ASP A 98 -0.13 -19.15 28.89
C ASP A 98 -1.17 -19.95 29.72
N GLN A 99 -2.22 -20.47 29.08
CA GLN A 99 -3.25 -21.27 29.71
C GLN A 99 -2.92 -22.78 29.62
N ASP A 100 -3.52 -23.58 30.51
CA ASP A 100 -3.38 -25.03 30.46
C ASP A 100 -4.08 -25.62 29.23
N PRO A 101 -3.35 -26.36 28.36
CA PRO A 101 -3.94 -27.01 27.20
C PRO A 101 -5.10 -27.95 27.52
N LEU A 102 -5.03 -28.68 28.64
CA LEU A 102 -6.06 -29.63 29.02
C LEU A 102 -7.43 -29.01 29.30
N GLN A 103 -7.45 -27.74 29.77
CA GLN A 103 -8.69 -26.98 29.96
C GLN A 103 -9.40 -26.66 28.64
N HIS A 104 -8.67 -26.68 27.54
CA HIS A 104 -9.19 -26.41 26.18
C HIS A 104 -9.40 -27.67 25.34
N GLY A 105 -9.38 -28.85 25.96
CA GLY A 105 -9.59 -30.13 25.30
C GLY A 105 -8.42 -30.67 24.50
N ALA A 106 -7.21 -30.12 24.73
CA ALA A 106 -6.00 -30.69 24.16
C ALA A 106 -5.68 -32.06 24.79
N ILE A 107 -5.03 -32.93 24.03
CA ILE A 107 -4.68 -34.29 24.47
C ILE A 107 -3.42 -34.27 25.32
N HIS A 108 -2.54 -33.31 25.10
CA HIS A 108 -1.26 -33.21 25.76
C HIS A 108 -1.20 -31.98 26.69
N SER A 109 -0.34 -32.07 27.74
CA SER A 109 -0.08 -30.99 28.68
C SER A 109 0.75 -29.84 28.08
N GLN A 110 1.18 -29.95 26.83
CA GLN A 110 1.93 -28.92 26.11
C GLN A 110 1.22 -28.55 24.83
N TRP A 111 1.19 -27.25 24.55
CA TRP A 111 0.59 -26.73 23.32
C TRP A 111 1.38 -27.13 22.07
N SER A 112 0.71 -27.74 21.11
CA SER A 112 1.17 -27.79 19.72
C SER A 112 0.60 -26.62 18.92
N CYS A 113 1.33 -26.18 17.89
CA CYS A 113 0.81 -25.12 17.00
C CYS A 113 -0.48 -25.51 16.28
N ARG A 114 -0.74 -26.81 16.09
CA ARG A 114 -1.97 -27.32 15.49
C ARG A 114 -3.15 -27.22 16.45
N GLU A 115 -2.96 -27.59 17.71
CA GLU A 115 -3.99 -27.46 18.75
C GLU A 115 -4.31 -26.01 19.03
N LEU A 116 -3.29 -25.13 19.13
CA LEU A 116 -3.49 -23.70 19.23
C LEU A 116 -4.31 -23.12 18.08
N ALA A 117 -4.02 -23.54 16.85
CA ALA A 117 -4.78 -23.10 15.68
C ALA A 117 -6.25 -23.56 15.75
N THR A 118 -6.50 -24.79 16.21
CA THR A 118 -7.85 -25.35 16.36
C THR A 118 -8.64 -24.61 17.44
N VAL A 119 -8.08 -24.43 18.62
CA VAL A 119 -8.73 -23.72 19.72
C VAL A 119 -8.96 -22.26 19.39
N LEU A 120 -7.99 -21.61 18.76
CA LEU A 120 -8.12 -20.22 18.30
C LEU A 120 -9.27 -20.07 17.31
N ALA A 121 -9.41 -21.00 16.35
CA ALA A 121 -10.50 -21.01 15.38
C ALA A 121 -11.87 -21.21 16.05
N GLN A 122 -11.96 -22.07 17.05
CA GLN A 122 -13.19 -22.27 17.82
C GLN A 122 -13.60 -21.02 18.61
N GLN A 123 -12.64 -20.30 19.18
CA GLN A 123 -12.91 -19.12 20.01
C GLN A 123 -13.14 -17.84 19.21
N THR A 124 -12.47 -17.67 18.09
CA THR A 124 -12.47 -16.41 17.29
C THR A 124 -13.11 -16.55 15.92
N GLY A 125 -13.33 -17.75 15.43
CA GLY A 125 -13.77 -18.01 14.06
C GLY A 125 -12.69 -17.80 13.00
N VAL A 126 -11.46 -17.42 13.38
CA VAL A 126 -10.36 -17.18 12.45
C VAL A 126 -9.50 -18.42 12.30
N HIS A 127 -9.47 -18.99 11.09
CA HIS A 127 -8.66 -20.14 10.76
C HIS A 127 -7.25 -19.74 10.35
N LEU A 128 -6.25 -20.09 11.17
CA LEU A 128 -4.83 -19.95 10.87
C LEU A 128 -4.19 -21.32 10.62
N GLY A 129 -3.22 -21.36 9.72
CA GLY A 129 -2.39 -22.55 9.55
C GLY A 129 -1.34 -22.66 10.68
N ARG A 130 -0.82 -23.87 10.87
CA ARG A 130 0.24 -24.17 11.84
C ARG A 130 1.44 -23.22 11.75
N GLU A 131 1.90 -22.94 10.53
CA GLU A 131 3.05 -22.06 10.29
C GLU A 131 2.74 -20.58 10.61
N SER A 132 1.49 -20.15 10.41
CA SER A 132 1.08 -18.80 10.81
C SER A 132 1.10 -18.63 12.32
N VAL A 133 0.59 -19.61 13.07
CA VAL A 133 0.63 -19.63 14.54
C VAL A 133 2.07 -19.63 15.02
N ARG A 134 2.92 -20.48 14.45
CA ARG A 134 4.36 -20.53 14.76
C ARG A 134 5.04 -19.21 14.51
N GLY A 135 4.72 -18.54 13.40
CA GLY A 135 5.27 -17.22 13.05
C GLY A 135 4.90 -16.15 14.08
N VAL A 136 3.67 -16.14 14.57
CA VAL A 136 3.21 -15.22 15.62
C VAL A 136 3.96 -15.46 16.92
N LEU A 137 4.05 -16.73 17.35
CA LEU A 137 4.73 -17.09 18.60
C LEU A 137 6.24 -16.82 18.55
N LYS A 138 6.87 -16.97 17.40
CA LYS A 138 8.29 -16.65 17.21
C LYS A 138 8.59 -15.16 17.42
N LYS A 139 7.64 -14.28 17.11
CA LYS A 139 7.77 -12.82 17.34
C LYS A 139 7.67 -12.45 18.83
N ARG A 140 7.08 -13.31 19.65
CA ARG A 140 6.93 -13.10 21.11
C ARG A 140 8.27 -13.03 21.85
N LYS A 141 9.30 -13.65 21.30
CA LYS A 141 10.65 -13.56 21.83
C LYS A 141 11.25 -12.19 21.47
#